data_d4a2d2c6929f4779c57246d661d1a64e
#
_entry.id   d4a2d2c6929f4779c57246d661d1a64e
#
_cell.length_a   1.000
_cell.length_b   1.000
_cell.length_c   1.000
_cell.angle_alpha   90.00
_cell.angle_beta   90.00
_cell.angle_gamma   90.00
#
_symmetry.space_group_name_H-M   'P 1'
#
loop_
_entity.id
_entity.type
_entity.pdbx_description
1 polymer ?
#
loop_
_entity_poly.entity_id
_entity_poly.type
_entity_poly.pdbx_seq_one_letter_code
_entity_poly.pdbx_strand_id
1 'polypeptide(L)'
;KELSHTLYISEPSVRRDLSDLEKQNLIKRVHGGAVLEETALSKNKIPFIIREYEQSNAKTVIAKKAAEYIKDNDVIFLDASTSGFKLIPFLVARTNITVVTNGVKALSSLADFNINTISTGGKLLNSCLALVGDAAYKTIDSINADIAFFSCRGLSDDGYLTDISPEEDYVRQRMI
;
A
#
# COMPACT_ATOMS: atom_id res chain seq x y z
N LYS A 1 -5.96 -27.20 13.33
CA LYS A 1 -5.71 -28.42 12.53
C LYS A 1 -6.06 -28.17 11.06
N GLU A 2 -7.29 -27.78 10.73
CA GLU A 2 -7.72 -27.51 9.37
C GLU A 2 -6.80 -26.54 8.64
N LEU A 3 -6.54 -25.33 9.20
CA LEU A 3 -5.62 -24.36 8.61
C LEU A 3 -4.20 -24.91 8.43
N SER A 4 -3.70 -25.68 9.38
CA SER A 4 -2.38 -26.32 9.28
C SER A 4 -2.32 -27.29 8.09
N HIS A 5 -3.39 -28.02 7.86
CA HIS A 5 -3.50 -28.94 6.73
C HIS A 5 -3.64 -28.22 5.40
N THR A 6 -4.51 -27.20 5.35
CA THR A 6 -4.77 -26.40 4.13
C THR A 6 -3.55 -25.58 3.69
N LEU A 7 -2.81 -25.02 4.65
CA LEU A 7 -1.66 -24.16 4.37
C LEU A 7 -0.32 -24.92 4.34
N TYR A 8 -0.32 -26.21 4.59
CA TYR A 8 0.90 -27.04 4.66
C TYR A 8 1.96 -26.52 5.63
N ILE A 9 1.53 -25.93 6.77
CA ILE A 9 2.40 -25.41 7.81
C ILE A 9 2.08 -26.04 9.16
N SER A 10 3.00 -25.99 10.11
CA SER A 10 2.83 -26.60 11.43
C SER A 10 1.74 -25.91 12.27
N GLU A 11 1.03 -26.65 13.14
CA GLU A 11 0.05 -26.05 14.08
C GLU A 11 0.64 -24.91 14.94
N PRO A 12 1.88 -25.03 15.47
CA PRO A 12 2.51 -23.92 16.20
C PRO A 12 2.69 -22.67 15.33
N SER A 13 3.04 -22.81 14.05
CA SER A 13 3.14 -21.69 13.12
C SER A 13 1.79 -21.02 12.92
N VAL A 14 0.74 -21.80 12.63
CA VAL A 14 -0.64 -21.28 12.54
C VAL A 14 -1.04 -20.51 13.78
N ARG A 15 -0.75 -21.04 14.97
CA ARG A 15 -1.10 -20.38 16.24
C ARG A 15 -0.37 -19.05 16.42
N ARG A 16 0.89 -18.96 16.00
CA ARG A 16 1.66 -17.72 16.04
C ARG A 16 1.10 -16.69 15.09
N ASP A 17 0.84 -17.09 13.84
CA ASP A 17 0.28 -16.22 12.81
C ASP A 17 -1.11 -15.68 13.21
N LEU A 18 -1.97 -16.55 13.75
CA LEU A 18 -3.27 -16.12 14.29
C LEU A 18 -3.13 -15.18 15.49
N SER A 19 -2.12 -15.37 16.35
CA SER A 19 -1.87 -14.46 17.46
C SER A 19 -1.41 -13.08 16.97
N ASP A 20 -0.61 -13.04 15.93
CA ASP A 20 -0.14 -11.78 15.36
C ASP A 20 -1.24 -11.04 14.59
N LEU A 21 -2.13 -11.76 13.91
CA LEU A 21 -3.33 -11.18 13.30
C LEU A 21 -4.33 -10.64 14.36
N GLU A 22 -4.47 -11.34 15.50
CA GLU A 22 -5.29 -10.88 16.62
C GLU A 22 -4.74 -9.60 17.26
N LYS A 23 -3.42 -9.50 17.48
CA LYS A 23 -2.76 -8.26 17.96
C LYS A 23 -2.99 -7.07 17.02
N GLN A 24 -3.15 -7.35 15.73
CA GLN A 24 -3.47 -6.35 14.71
C GLN A 24 -4.97 -6.03 14.61
N ASN A 25 -5.81 -6.63 15.48
CA ASN A 25 -7.28 -6.53 15.47
C ASN A 25 -7.91 -6.91 14.10
N LEU A 26 -7.29 -7.82 13.37
CA LEU A 26 -7.80 -8.33 12.10
C LEU A 26 -8.74 -9.52 12.28
N ILE A 27 -8.48 -10.29 13.32
CA ILE A 27 -9.29 -11.47 13.72
C ILE A 27 -9.51 -11.46 15.22
N LYS A 28 -10.52 -12.19 15.63
CA LYS A 28 -10.76 -12.60 17.03
C LYS A 28 -10.61 -14.11 17.12
N ARG A 29 -9.77 -14.57 18.04
CA ARG A 29 -9.63 -16.02 18.30
C ARG A 29 -10.82 -16.50 19.12
N VAL A 30 -11.37 -17.63 18.69
CA VAL A 30 -12.47 -18.34 19.36
C VAL A 30 -12.05 -19.77 19.67
N HIS A 31 -12.86 -20.48 20.47
CA HIS A 31 -12.58 -21.89 20.74
C HIS A 31 -12.57 -22.69 19.43
N GLY A 32 -11.42 -23.29 19.10
CA GLY A 32 -11.24 -24.09 17.89
C GLY A 32 -10.90 -23.34 16.61
N GLY A 33 -10.83 -21.99 16.63
CA GLY A 33 -10.57 -21.24 15.40
C GLY A 33 -10.33 -19.75 15.56
N ALA A 34 -10.59 -19.02 14.50
CA ALA A 34 -10.59 -17.57 14.48
C ALA A 34 -11.69 -17.07 13.53
N VAL A 35 -12.25 -15.92 13.84
CA VAL A 35 -13.25 -15.23 13.02
C VAL A 35 -12.70 -13.85 12.65
N LEU A 36 -13.08 -13.35 11.49
CA LEU A 36 -12.74 -11.97 11.11
C LEU A 36 -13.38 -11.01 12.13
N GLU A 37 -12.62 -10.01 12.55
CA GLU A 37 -13.14 -8.94 13.39
C GLU A 37 -14.06 -8.04 12.56
N GLU A 38 -15.36 -8.03 12.86
CA GLU A 38 -16.34 -7.22 12.12
C GLU A 38 -16.00 -5.74 12.13
N THR A 39 -15.37 -5.27 13.20
CA THR A 39 -14.90 -3.87 13.28
C THR A 39 -13.77 -3.56 12.30
N ALA A 40 -12.97 -4.54 11.89
CA ALA A 40 -11.96 -4.38 10.84
C ALA A 40 -12.61 -4.19 9.47
N LEU A 41 -13.77 -4.76 9.24
CA LEU A 41 -14.54 -4.68 7.98
C LEU A 41 -15.59 -3.56 8.01
N SER A 42 -16.18 -3.25 9.18
CA SER A 42 -17.33 -2.34 9.31
C SER A 42 -17.01 -0.85 9.19
N LYS A 43 -15.74 -0.45 9.19
CA LYS A 43 -15.31 0.95 9.05
C LYS A 43 -14.94 1.34 7.62
N ASN A 44 -15.43 0.66 6.62
CA ASN A 44 -15.13 0.92 5.19
C ASN A 44 -13.63 0.98 4.83
N LYS A 45 -12.74 0.55 5.73
CA LYS A 45 -11.28 0.62 5.52
C LYS A 45 -10.66 -0.76 5.73
N ILE A 46 -10.62 -1.55 4.65
CA ILE A 46 -9.90 -2.83 4.65
C ILE A 46 -8.41 -2.54 4.91
N PRO A 47 -7.79 -3.15 5.95
CA PRO A 47 -6.39 -2.92 6.27
C PRO A 47 -5.45 -3.16 5.09
N PHE A 48 -4.33 -2.43 5.05
CA PHE A 48 -3.33 -2.53 3.98
C PHE A 48 -2.90 -3.98 3.71
N ILE A 49 -2.64 -4.76 4.78
CA ILE A 49 -2.16 -6.13 4.66
C ILE A 49 -3.16 -7.04 3.93
N ILE A 50 -4.47 -6.90 4.18
CA ILE A 50 -5.49 -7.67 3.48
C ILE A 50 -5.53 -7.26 2.01
N ARG A 51 -5.57 -5.96 1.74
CA ARG A 51 -5.55 -5.41 0.38
C ARG A 51 -4.31 -5.79 -0.41
N GLU A 52 -3.16 -5.97 0.23
CA GLU A 52 -1.91 -6.37 -0.42
C GLU A 52 -2.01 -7.75 -1.06
N TYR A 53 -2.71 -8.68 -0.40
CA TYR A 53 -2.92 -10.04 -0.91
C TYR A 53 -4.09 -10.16 -1.88
N GLU A 54 -5.11 -9.31 -1.74
CA GLU A 54 -6.23 -9.27 -2.69
C GLU A 54 -5.74 -8.95 -4.10
N GLN A 55 -6.11 -9.79 -5.07
CA GLN A 55 -5.75 -9.62 -6.50
C GLN A 55 -4.24 -9.40 -6.72
N SER A 56 -3.39 -10.03 -5.90
CA SER A 56 -1.93 -9.80 -5.93
C SER A 56 -1.33 -10.02 -7.32
N ASN A 57 -1.79 -11.05 -8.05
CA ASN A 57 -1.31 -11.33 -9.42
C ASN A 57 -1.67 -10.21 -10.40
N ALA A 58 -2.92 -9.72 -10.36
CA ALA A 58 -3.36 -8.62 -11.21
C ALA A 58 -2.56 -7.35 -10.93
N LYS A 59 -2.34 -7.01 -9.64
CA LYS A 59 -1.51 -5.86 -9.24
C LYS A 59 -0.07 -5.99 -9.73
N THR A 60 0.50 -7.19 -9.70
CA THR A 60 1.85 -7.44 -10.21
C THR A 60 1.94 -7.24 -11.72
N VAL A 61 0.93 -7.69 -12.47
CA VAL A 61 0.87 -7.47 -13.93
C VAL A 61 0.77 -5.97 -14.24
N ILE A 62 -0.11 -5.23 -13.52
CA ILE A 62 -0.26 -3.79 -13.65
C ILE A 62 1.06 -3.08 -13.33
N ALA A 63 1.70 -3.43 -12.22
CA ALA A 63 2.97 -2.85 -11.80
C ALA A 63 4.09 -3.07 -12.81
N LYS A 64 4.20 -4.28 -13.37
CA LYS A 64 5.16 -4.58 -14.44
C LYS A 64 4.93 -3.69 -15.66
N LYS A 65 3.67 -3.50 -16.06
CA LYS A 65 3.33 -2.62 -17.19
C LYS A 65 3.61 -1.14 -16.86
N ALA A 66 3.28 -0.69 -15.66
CA ALA A 66 3.55 0.66 -15.20
C ALA A 66 5.05 0.99 -15.20
N ALA A 67 5.91 0.03 -14.83
CA ALA A 67 7.36 0.20 -14.83
C ALA A 67 7.97 0.51 -16.21
N GLU A 68 7.29 0.16 -17.30
CA GLU A 68 7.74 0.47 -18.67
C GLU A 68 7.75 1.99 -18.97
N TYR A 69 6.93 2.76 -18.25
CA TYR A 69 6.83 4.22 -18.43
C TYR A 69 7.91 4.99 -17.67
N ILE A 70 8.63 4.34 -16.74
CA ILE A 70 9.66 4.97 -15.92
C ILE A 70 10.99 4.99 -16.68
N LYS A 71 11.66 6.12 -16.63
CA LYS A 71 12.99 6.32 -17.23
C LYS A 71 14.05 6.52 -16.15
N ASP A 72 15.30 6.38 -16.52
CA ASP A 72 16.41 6.76 -15.66
C ASP A 72 16.37 8.26 -15.35
N ASN A 73 16.72 8.63 -14.13
CA ASN A 73 16.69 9.96 -13.54
C ASN A 73 15.28 10.53 -13.24
N ASP A 74 14.21 9.78 -13.44
CA ASP A 74 12.86 10.25 -13.11
C ASP A 74 12.68 10.51 -11.61
N VAL A 75 11.93 11.56 -11.31
CA VAL A 75 11.31 11.79 -10.00
C VAL A 75 9.87 11.26 -10.05
N ILE A 76 9.58 10.35 -9.16
CA ILE A 76 8.35 9.54 -9.19
C ILE A 76 7.50 9.82 -7.95
N PHE A 77 6.24 10.25 -8.11
CA PHE A 77 5.28 10.14 -7.04
C PHE A 77 4.70 8.74 -6.97
N LEU A 78 4.70 8.15 -5.76
CA LEU A 78 4.13 6.83 -5.48
C LEU A 78 3.21 6.92 -4.27
N ASP A 79 1.92 6.64 -4.46
CA ASP A 79 0.94 6.69 -3.38
C ASP A 79 1.06 5.50 -2.41
N ALA A 80 0.32 5.56 -1.30
CA ALA A 80 0.26 4.51 -0.27
C ALA A 80 -0.59 3.30 -0.66
N SER A 81 -0.91 3.11 -1.93
CA SER A 81 -1.72 2.00 -2.38
C SER A 81 -0.94 0.68 -2.44
N THR A 82 -1.67 -0.43 -2.32
CA THR A 82 -1.08 -1.76 -2.51
C THR A 82 -0.72 -2.05 -3.96
N SER A 83 -1.34 -1.38 -4.92
CA SER A 83 -0.98 -1.45 -6.33
C SER A 83 0.34 -0.73 -6.61
N GLY A 84 0.51 0.49 -6.07
CA GLY A 84 1.77 1.22 -6.12
C GLY A 84 2.91 0.47 -5.42
N PHE A 85 2.63 -0.15 -4.27
CA PHE A 85 3.60 -0.97 -3.57
C PHE A 85 4.19 -2.11 -4.44
N LYS A 86 3.37 -2.75 -5.28
CA LYS A 86 3.83 -3.80 -6.22
C LYS A 86 4.75 -3.29 -7.33
N LEU A 87 4.84 -1.98 -7.54
CA LEU A 87 5.77 -1.39 -8.51
C LEU A 87 7.23 -1.43 -8.03
N ILE A 88 7.46 -1.37 -6.71
CA ILE A 88 8.79 -1.19 -6.11
C ILE A 88 9.84 -2.21 -6.61
N PRO A 89 9.58 -3.53 -6.67
CA PRO A 89 10.56 -4.49 -7.17
C PRO A 89 11.01 -4.24 -8.61
N PHE A 90 10.23 -3.56 -9.42
CA PHE A 90 10.56 -3.26 -10.80
C PHE A 90 11.38 -1.96 -10.96
N LEU A 91 11.43 -1.13 -9.91
CA LEU A 91 12.20 0.12 -9.91
C LEU A 91 13.72 -0.11 -9.90
N VAL A 92 14.18 -1.25 -9.39
CA VAL A 92 15.60 -1.61 -9.33
C VAL A 92 16.27 -1.69 -10.71
N ALA A 93 15.49 -1.81 -11.79
CA ALA A 93 15.99 -1.82 -13.16
C ALA A 93 16.30 -0.41 -13.69
N ARG A 94 16.02 0.65 -12.92
CA ARG A 94 16.26 2.04 -13.30
C ARG A 94 17.40 2.63 -12.48
N THR A 95 18.11 3.55 -13.08
CA THR A 95 19.25 4.23 -12.45
C THR A 95 18.89 5.67 -12.06
N ASN A 96 19.43 6.12 -10.92
CA ASN A 96 19.32 7.50 -10.42
C ASN A 96 17.87 8.02 -10.32
N ILE A 97 16.88 7.15 -10.05
CA ILE A 97 15.51 7.59 -9.80
C ILE A 97 15.34 8.08 -8.36
N THR A 98 14.38 8.97 -8.16
CA THR A 98 13.96 9.41 -6.82
C THR A 98 12.47 9.12 -6.65
N VAL A 99 12.11 8.41 -5.59
CA VAL A 99 10.71 8.12 -5.29
C VAL A 99 10.24 8.98 -4.12
N VAL A 100 9.21 9.76 -4.34
CA VAL A 100 8.51 10.54 -3.31
C VAL A 100 7.24 9.79 -2.95
N THR A 101 7.08 9.41 -1.69
CA THR A 101 5.93 8.60 -1.28
C THR A 101 5.36 8.99 0.08
N ASN A 102 4.05 8.86 0.20
CA ASN A 102 3.32 8.96 1.47
C ASN A 102 3.03 7.58 2.08
N GLY A 103 3.48 6.50 1.46
CA GLY A 103 3.24 5.13 1.92
C GLY A 103 4.32 4.62 2.87
N VAL A 104 3.97 4.34 4.14
CA VAL A 104 4.93 3.83 5.14
C VAL A 104 5.53 2.48 4.73
N LYS A 105 4.73 1.58 4.17
CA LYS A 105 5.22 0.30 3.64
C LYS A 105 6.14 0.50 2.43
N ALA A 106 5.81 1.46 1.57
CA ALA A 106 6.64 1.80 0.43
C ALA A 106 8.00 2.35 0.87
N LEU A 107 8.04 3.25 1.87
CA LEU A 107 9.29 3.78 2.43
C LEU A 107 10.23 2.67 2.90
N SER A 108 9.71 1.71 3.70
CA SER A 108 10.51 0.59 4.18
C SER A 108 11.06 -0.26 3.03
N SER A 109 10.20 -0.63 2.09
CA SER A 109 10.60 -1.47 0.96
C SER A 109 11.60 -0.78 0.03
N LEU A 110 11.42 0.51 -0.25
CA LEU A 110 12.35 1.29 -1.08
C LEU A 110 13.74 1.37 -0.43
N ALA A 111 13.81 1.48 0.90
CA ALA A 111 15.07 1.45 1.63
C ALA A 111 15.79 0.09 1.49
N ASP A 112 15.05 -1.03 1.54
CA ASP A 112 15.60 -2.37 1.36
C ASP A 112 16.24 -2.53 -0.04
N PHE A 113 15.71 -1.85 -1.04
CA PHE A 113 16.25 -1.82 -2.41
C PHE A 113 17.28 -0.71 -2.67
N ASN A 114 17.64 0.07 -1.65
CA ASN A 114 18.58 1.20 -1.77
C ASN A 114 18.19 2.22 -2.84
N ILE A 115 16.88 2.46 -3.00
CA ILE A 115 16.34 3.48 -3.92
C ILE A 115 16.28 4.83 -3.21
N ASN A 116 16.75 5.89 -3.87
CA ASN A 116 16.66 7.25 -3.32
C ASN A 116 15.19 7.62 -3.07
N THR A 117 14.86 7.93 -1.82
CA THR A 117 13.47 8.04 -1.38
C THR A 117 13.25 9.27 -0.52
N ILE A 118 12.19 10.01 -0.80
CA ILE A 118 11.71 11.14 -0.02
C ILE A 118 10.35 10.77 0.58
N SER A 119 10.24 10.86 1.91
CA SER A 119 8.96 10.77 2.60
C SER A 119 8.20 12.09 2.50
N THR A 120 6.92 12.05 2.23
CA THR A 120 6.07 13.26 2.30
C THR A 120 5.95 13.81 3.73
N GLY A 121 6.23 12.98 4.74
CA GLY A 121 5.91 13.34 6.13
C GLY A 121 4.40 13.43 6.37
N GLY A 122 4.02 13.91 7.55
CA GLY A 122 2.63 14.15 7.91
C GLY A 122 2.07 13.20 8.97
N LYS A 123 0.75 13.23 9.14
CA LYS A 123 0.00 12.39 10.09
C LYS A 123 -0.19 10.99 9.53
N LEU A 124 0.10 9.97 10.34
CA LEU A 124 -0.14 8.58 9.94
C LEU A 124 -1.61 8.20 10.04
N LEU A 125 -2.17 7.71 8.94
CA LEU A 125 -3.41 6.95 8.89
C LEU A 125 -3.10 5.46 9.06
N ASN A 126 -3.37 4.92 10.25
CA ASN A 126 -3.02 3.53 10.59
C ASN A 126 -3.71 2.49 9.69
N SER A 127 -4.94 2.74 9.25
CA SER A 127 -5.74 1.79 8.45
C SER A 127 -5.15 1.51 7.07
N CYS A 128 -4.45 2.47 6.49
CA CYS A 128 -3.87 2.36 5.15
C CYS A 128 -2.35 2.52 5.14
N LEU A 129 -1.73 2.77 6.32
CA LEU A 129 -0.29 3.03 6.47
C LEU A 129 0.17 4.18 5.56
N ALA A 130 -0.66 5.24 5.49
CA ALA A 130 -0.42 6.41 4.66
C ALA A 130 -0.14 7.65 5.52
N LEU A 131 0.78 8.47 5.07
CA LEU A 131 1.06 9.79 5.61
C LEU A 131 0.19 10.83 4.90
N VAL A 132 -0.48 11.69 5.65
CA VAL A 132 -1.43 12.67 5.14
C VAL A 132 -1.35 13.99 5.91
N GLY A 133 -2.09 15.01 5.45
CA GLY A 133 -2.20 16.31 6.10
C GLY A 133 -1.18 17.33 5.57
N ASP A 134 -1.20 18.53 6.15
CA ASP A 134 -0.51 19.70 5.61
C ASP A 134 0.98 19.52 5.35
N ALA A 135 1.68 18.76 6.18
CA ALA A 135 3.09 18.46 5.97
C ALA A 135 3.30 17.63 4.69
N ALA A 136 2.46 16.60 4.47
CA ALA A 136 2.51 15.80 3.26
C ALA A 136 2.18 16.64 2.02
N TYR A 137 1.16 17.48 2.10
CA TYR A 137 0.74 18.36 1.00
C TYR A 137 1.85 19.34 0.62
N LYS A 138 2.47 20.03 1.59
CA LYS A 138 3.57 20.96 1.35
C LYS A 138 4.78 20.30 0.71
N THR A 139 5.10 19.08 1.13
CA THR A 139 6.20 18.33 0.54
C THR A 139 5.92 18.00 -0.92
N ILE A 140 4.71 17.52 -1.23
CA ILE A 140 4.32 17.21 -2.62
C ILE A 140 4.33 18.48 -3.47
N ASP A 141 3.74 19.57 -2.99
CA ASP A 141 3.68 20.84 -3.69
C ASP A 141 5.07 21.47 -3.98
N SER A 142 6.09 21.06 -3.23
CA SER A 142 7.46 21.56 -3.39
C SER A 142 8.30 20.78 -4.39
N ILE A 143 7.77 19.68 -4.95
CA ILE A 143 8.52 18.77 -5.81
C ILE A 143 7.81 18.64 -7.16
N ASN A 144 8.56 18.85 -8.24
CA ASN A 144 8.10 18.52 -9.58
C ASN A 144 8.48 17.07 -9.89
N ALA A 145 7.48 16.20 -10.07
CA ALA A 145 7.69 14.83 -10.47
C ALA A 145 7.50 14.66 -11.99
N ASP A 146 8.26 13.73 -12.58
CA ASP A 146 8.13 13.38 -13.99
C ASP A 146 6.95 12.45 -14.24
N ILE A 147 6.58 11.63 -13.24
CA ILE A 147 5.50 10.67 -13.32
C ILE A 147 4.89 10.39 -11.94
N ALA A 148 3.59 10.15 -11.89
CA ALA A 148 2.87 9.78 -10.68
C ALA A 148 2.16 8.43 -10.85
N PHE A 149 2.30 7.56 -9.84
CA PHE A 149 1.58 6.29 -9.76
C PHE A 149 0.70 6.30 -8.53
N PHE A 150 -0.59 6.17 -8.75
CA PHE A 150 -1.59 6.09 -7.69
C PHE A 150 -2.72 5.13 -8.06
N SER A 151 -3.50 4.71 -7.09
CA SER A 151 -4.65 3.82 -7.28
C SER A 151 -5.92 4.48 -6.76
N CYS A 152 -7.05 3.97 -7.19
CA CYS A 152 -8.38 4.40 -6.73
C CYS A 152 -9.22 3.19 -6.29
N ARG A 153 -10.31 3.44 -5.61
CA ARG A 153 -11.31 2.41 -5.27
C ARG A 153 -12.30 2.15 -6.38
N GLY A 154 -12.63 3.15 -7.12
CA GLY A 154 -13.56 3.07 -8.22
C GLY A 154 -13.15 3.96 -9.38
N LEU A 155 -13.51 3.53 -10.57
CA LEU A 155 -13.46 4.29 -11.82
C LEU A 155 -14.85 4.28 -12.41
N SER A 156 -15.45 5.46 -12.59
CA SER A 156 -16.75 5.59 -13.25
C SER A 156 -16.59 5.50 -14.77
N ASP A 157 -17.70 5.23 -15.47
CA ASP A 157 -17.72 5.20 -16.93
C ASP A 157 -17.36 6.56 -17.55
N ASP A 158 -17.61 7.65 -16.83
CA ASP A 158 -17.24 9.02 -17.21
C ASP A 158 -15.76 9.36 -16.89
N GLY A 159 -14.98 8.42 -16.37
CA GLY A 159 -13.55 8.59 -16.11
C GLY A 159 -13.22 9.23 -14.75
N TYR A 160 -14.16 9.36 -13.82
CA TYR A 160 -13.87 9.85 -12.47
C TYR A 160 -13.24 8.76 -11.61
N LEU A 161 -12.13 9.10 -10.98
CA LEU A 161 -11.49 8.27 -9.95
C LEU A 161 -12.08 8.60 -8.59
N THR A 162 -12.47 7.59 -7.84
CA THR A 162 -13.12 7.76 -6.53
C THR A 162 -12.42 6.96 -5.43
N ASP A 163 -12.43 7.48 -4.22
CA ASP A 163 -11.95 6.80 -3.02
C ASP A 163 -12.89 7.05 -1.82
N ILE A 164 -12.70 6.27 -0.75
CA ILE A 164 -13.46 6.37 0.51
C ILE A 164 -12.75 7.18 1.58
N SER A 165 -11.49 7.56 1.37
CA SER A 165 -10.68 8.34 2.30
C SER A 165 -10.40 9.72 1.72
N PRO A 166 -11.10 10.76 2.18
CA PRO A 166 -10.84 12.11 1.72
C PRO A 166 -9.38 12.54 1.91
N GLU A 167 -8.75 12.12 3.01
CA GLU A 167 -7.37 12.48 3.30
C GLU A 167 -6.37 11.86 2.31
N GLU A 168 -6.61 10.60 1.86
CA GLU A 168 -5.80 9.96 0.82
C GLU A 168 -6.08 10.57 -0.54
N ASP A 169 -7.34 10.95 -0.79
CA ASP A 169 -7.75 11.59 -2.04
C ASP A 169 -7.07 12.97 -2.20
N TYR A 170 -7.03 13.77 -1.14
CA TYR A 170 -6.29 15.04 -1.15
C TYR A 170 -4.80 14.89 -1.46
N VAL A 171 -4.16 13.82 -0.97
CA VAL A 171 -2.76 13.53 -1.32
C VAL A 171 -2.63 13.25 -2.81
N ARG A 172 -3.50 12.41 -3.37
CA ARG A 172 -3.46 12.06 -4.80
C ARG A 172 -3.73 13.25 -5.72
N GLN A 173 -4.69 14.10 -5.35
CA GLN A 173 -4.98 15.34 -6.10
C GLN A 173 -3.78 16.27 -6.20
N ARG A 174 -2.85 16.22 -5.24
CA ARG A 174 -1.62 17.02 -5.28
C ARG A 174 -0.47 16.34 -6.02
N MET A 175 -0.55 15.04 -6.25
CA MET A 175 0.41 14.29 -7.05
C MET A 175 0.16 14.41 -8.56
N ILE A 176 -1.01 14.95 -8.94
CA ILE A 176 -1.42 15.20 -10.32
C ILE A 176 -1.08 16.63 -10.72
#